data_ad4ebad2eaed89982dcac67e863ba74a
#
_entry.id   ad4ebad2eaed89982dcac67e863ba74a
#
_cell.length_a   1.000
_cell.length_b   1.000
_cell.length_c   1.000
_cell.angle_alpha   90.00
_cell.angle_beta   90.00
_cell.angle_gamma   90.00
#
_symmetry.space_group_name_H-M   'P 1'
#
loop_
_entity.id
_entity.type
_entity.pdbx_description
1 polymer ?
#
loop_
_entity_poly.entity_id
_entity_poly.type
_entity_poly.pdbx_seq_one_letter_code
_entity_poly.pdbx_strand_id
1 'polypeptide(L)'
;MGYKHIKIPGEGSKITLENGSLNVPDNPIIPYIEGDGIGIDITPAMIDVVDSAVENAYGGSKKISWMEVYCGEKSTKVYDPDTWLPDETIEALKEYIVSIKGPLTTPVGGGIRSLNVSLRQILDLYVCLRPIRYFAGVPSPVKNPSHVDMVIFRENSEDIYAGVEFEAGSPESDAMVKVLQEQFGVTQIRFPSDVGLGVKPISKQGTERLVKQALDYAIKNDRSSVTLVHKGNIMKFTEGAFRDWGYELSVNSYGGELLDGGPWVTIKNPNNGKNIIVKDVICDAFLQQILTRPKEYDVIATMNLNGDYVSDALAACVGGIGIAPGANISDDLALFEATHGTAPKYAGQDKVNPGSLILSAEMMLRHMGWVEAADLIISSMEAAISDKMVTYDFERLMDGANLVSCSGFAKEMIKRM
;
A
#
# COMPACT_ATOMS: atom_id res chain seq x y z
N MET A 1 18.45 13.50 21.57
CA MET A 1 17.53 13.57 22.75
C MET A 1 16.75 12.27 22.77
N GLY A 2 16.47 11.67 23.92
CA GLY A 2 15.68 10.43 23.97
C GLY A 2 14.18 10.75 23.86
N TYR A 3 13.41 9.84 23.32
CA TYR A 3 11.95 9.92 23.30
C TYR A 3 11.39 9.87 24.74
N LYS A 4 10.21 10.47 24.96
CA LYS A 4 9.58 10.50 26.29
C LYS A 4 8.87 9.18 26.63
N HIS A 5 8.16 8.61 25.65
CA HIS A 5 7.34 7.41 25.82
C HIS A 5 7.83 6.23 25.00
N ILE A 6 8.54 6.46 23.90
CA ILE A 6 9.09 5.41 23.05
C ILE A 6 10.36 4.86 23.69
N LYS A 7 10.44 3.53 23.84
CA LYS A 7 11.61 2.83 24.37
C LYS A 7 12.46 2.31 23.21
N ILE A 8 13.64 2.90 23.04
CA ILE A 8 14.62 2.39 22.08
C ILE A 8 15.13 1.04 22.62
N PRO A 9 15.17 -0.02 21.78
CA PRO A 9 15.79 -1.29 22.19
C PRO A 9 17.22 -1.10 22.65
N GLY A 10 17.64 -1.86 23.68
CA GLY A 10 19.01 -1.80 24.20
C GLY A 10 20.05 -2.37 23.24
N GLU A 11 19.62 -3.07 22.22
CA GLU A 11 20.42 -3.68 21.16
C GLU A 11 19.90 -3.26 19.79
N GLY A 12 20.75 -3.34 18.80
CA GLY A 12 20.40 -3.01 17.42
C GLY A 12 20.95 -1.66 16.97
N SER A 13 20.86 -1.42 15.68
CA SER A 13 21.33 -0.23 15.01
C SER A 13 20.33 0.30 14.00
N LYS A 14 20.41 1.59 13.67
CA LYS A 14 19.55 2.19 12.65
C LYS A 14 19.94 1.72 11.27
N ILE A 15 18.93 1.53 10.43
CA ILE A 15 19.14 1.49 8.99
C ILE A 15 19.49 2.90 8.53
N THR A 16 20.46 3.04 7.62
CA THR A 16 20.86 4.32 7.04
C THR A 16 20.73 4.30 5.53
N LEU A 17 20.58 5.47 4.93
CA LEU A 17 20.54 5.64 3.48
C LEU A 17 21.86 6.29 3.04
N GLU A 18 22.60 5.60 2.17
CA GLU A 18 23.87 6.08 1.62
C GLU A 18 23.80 6.05 0.08
N ASN A 19 23.89 7.21 -0.55
CA ASN A 19 23.81 7.35 -2.01
C ASN A 19 22.57 6.69 -2.63
N GLY A 20 21.41 6.79 -1.95
CA GLY A 20 20.15 6.20 -2.42
C GLY A 20 20.04 4.69 -2.20
N SER A 21 20.97 4.07 -1.49
CA SER A 21 20.95 2.65 -1.13
C SER A 21 20.85 2.47 0.38
N LEU A 22 20.02 1.51 0.81
CA LEU A 22 19.91 1.16 2.22
C LEU A 22 21.15 0.42 2.68
N ASN A 23 21.70 0.90 3.81
CA ASN A 23 22.70 0.17 4.58
C ASN A 23 22.01 -0.46 5.78
N VAL A 24 21.75 -1.77 5.71
CA VAL A 24 20.98 -2.53 6.69
C VAL A 24 21.93 -3.32 7.58
N PRO A 25 21.99 -3.02 8.90
CA PRO A 25 22.82 -3.80 9.84
C PRO A 25 22.21 -5.19 10.06
N ASP A 26 23.01 -6.12 10.61
CA ASP A 26 22.54 -7.47 10.96
C ASP A 26 21.51 -7.50 12.10
N ASN A 27 21.42 -6.41 12.87
CA ASN A 27 20.40 -6.23 13.89
C ASN A 27 19.77 -4.83 13.75
N PRO A 28 18.88 -4.60 12.74
CA PRO A 28 18.20 -3.33 12.56
C PRO A 28 17.15 -3.08 13.62
N ILE A 29 17.04 -1.82 14.08
CA ILE A 29 15.90 -1.36 14.86
C ILE A 29 14.77 -1.00 13.89
N ILE A 30 13.63 -1.67 14.03
CA ILE A 30 12.44 -1.46 13.19
C ILE A 30 11.29 -0.91 14.06
N PRO A 31 10.88 0.35 13.86
CA PRO A 31 9.67 0.88 14.46
C PRO A 31 8.44 0.10 13.98
N TYR A 32 7.55 -0.23 14.92
CA TYR A 32 6.26 -0.77 14.57
C TYR A 32 5.12 -0.09 15.33
N ILE A 33 3.97 0.04 14.69
CA ILE A 33 2.71 0.46 15.29
C ILE A 33 1.83 -0.78 15.38
N GLU A 34 1.43 -1.17 16.60
CA GLU A 34 0.57 -2.35 16.81
C GLU A 34 -0.75 -2.23 16.02
N GLY A 35 -1.31 -1.03 15.96
CA GLY A 35 -2.58 -0.75 15.31
C GLY A 35 -3.78 -0.88 16.23
N ASP A 36 -4.95 -0.51 15.70
CA ASP A 36 -6.23 -0.52 16.39
C ASP A 36 -7.04 -1.77 16.04
N GLY A 37 -8.07 -2.05 16.81
CA GLY A 37 -8.98 -3.17 16.58
C GLY A 37 -8.23 -4.50 16.50
N ILE A 38 -8.28 -5.18 15.34
CA ILE A 38 -7.59 -6.47 15.15
C ILE A 38 -6.06 -6.36 15.11
N GLY A 39 -5.50 -5.16 15.16
CA GLY A 39 -4.06 -4.94 15.25
C GLY A 39 -3.41 -5.71 16.40
N ILE A 40 -4.09 -5.79 17.56
CA ILE A 40 -3.64 -6.54 18.74
C ILE A 40 -3.52 -8.06 18.51
N ASP A 41 -4.23 -8.61 17.52
CA ASP A 41 -4.17 -10.02 17.16
C ASP A 41 -3.11 -10.27 16.07
N ILE A 42 -3.13 -9.46 15.00
CA ILE A 42 -2.31 -9.73 13.82
C ILE A 42 -0.85 -9.27 13.93
N THR A 43 -0.57 -8.23 14.73
CA THR A 43 0.80 -7.70 14.86
C THR A 43 1.73 -8.65 15.63
N PRO A 44 1.33 -9.23 16.78
CA PRO A 44 2.13 -10.28 17.41
C PRO A 44 2.33 -11.50 16.51
N ALA A 45 1.29 -11.94 15.79
CA ALA A 45 1.37 -13.05 14.85
C ALA A 45 2.38 -12.78 13.71
N MET A 46 2.41 -11.55 13.19
CA MET A 46 3.39 -11.12 12.20
C MET A 46 4.81 -11.13 12.76
N ILE A 47 5.03 -10.58 13.96
CA ILE A 47 6.35 -10.56 14.62
C ILE A 47 6.89 -11.98 14.80
N ASP A 48 6.07 -12.90 15.32
CA ASP A 48 6.46 -14.30 15.51
C ASP A 48 6.89 -14.98 14.21
N VAL A 49 6.15 -14.74 13.11
CA VAL A 49 6.48 -15.29 11.79
C VAL A 49 7.78 -14.71 11.23
N VAL A 50 7.95 -13.38 11.33
CA VAL A 50 9.14 -12.68 10.84
C VAL A 50 10.38 -13.11 11.60
N ASP A 51 10.33 -13.13 12.94
CA ASP A 51 11.46 -13.52 13.78
C ASP A 51 11.87 -14.98 13.49
N SER A 52 10.89 -15.87 13.33
CA SER A 52 11.15 -17.28 12.97
C SER A 52 11.76 -17.40 11.58
N ALA A 53 11.28 -16.64 10.59
CA ALA A 53 11.83 -16.65 9.24
C ALA A 53 13.28 -16.14 9.21
N VAL A 54 13.58 -15.07 9.95
CA VAL A 54 14.93 -14.51 10.08
C VAL A 54 15.86 -15.48 10.77
N GLU A 55 15.43 -16.10 11.88
CA GLU A 55 16.23 -17.11 12.59
C GLU A 55 16.54 -18.32 11.70
N ASN A 56 15.54 -18.86 11.01
CA ASN A 56 15.73 -20.02 10.13
C ASN A 56 16.60 -19.70 8.91
N ALA A 57 16.46 -18.49 8.32
CA ALA A 57 17.25 -18.11 7.16
C ALA A 57 18.72 -17.84 7.48
N TYR A 58 19.01 -17.28 8.67
CA TYR A 58 20.34 -16.75 8.98
C TYR A 58 21.00 -17.39 10.21
N GLY A 59 20.36 -18.36 10.87
CA GLY A 59 20.93 -19.12 11.99
C GLY A 59 21.41 -18.27 13.16
N GLY A 60 20.66 -17.21 13.49
CA GLY A 60 20.99 -16.28 14.57
C GLY A 60 22.02 -15.20 14.23
N SER A 61 22.59 -15.19 13.01
CA SER A 61 23.52 -14.12 12.60
C SER A 61 22.81 -12.79 12.32
N LYS A 62 21.49 -12.82 12.07
CA LYS A 62 20.66 -11.65 11.91
C LYS A 62 19.44 -11.73 12.83
N LYS A 63 18.97 -10.59 13.30
CA LYS A 63 17.74 -10.46 14.10
C LYS A 63 17.15 -9.06 13.95
N ILE A 64 15.86 -8.88 14.19
CA ILE A 64 15.23 -7.57 14.25
C ILE A 64 15.08 -7.12 15.69
N SER A 65 15.43 -5.88 15.98
CA SER A 65 15.11 -5.21 17.24
C SER A 65 13.86 -4.36 17.06
N TRP A 66 12.73 -4.91 17.48
CA TRP A 66 11.44 -4.24 17.35
C TRP A 66 11.29 -3.07 18.31
N MET A 67 10.86 -1.91 17.83
CA MET A 67 10.64 -0.69 18.60
C MET A 67 9.20 -0.25 18.47
N GLU A 68 8.41 -0.40 19.54
CA GLU A 68 7.03 0.05 19.51
C GLU A 68 6.95 1.57 19.50
N VAL A 69 6.19 2.11 18.54
CA VAL A 69 5.81 3.52 18.45
C VAL A 69 4.28 3.63 18.40
N TYR A 70 3.72 4.72 18.85
CA TYR A 70 2.31 4.79 19.17
C TYR A 70 1.55 5.67 18.16
N CYS A 71 0.42 5.16 17.68
CA CYS A 71 -0.55 5.87 16.85
C CYS A 71 -1.93 5.22 17.05
N GLY A 72 -3.00 5.97 16.89
CA GLY A 72 -4.36 5.48 17.06
C GLY A 72 -4.82 5.42 18.52
N GLU A 73 -5.73 4.49 18.83
CA GLU A 73 -6.34 4.36 20.16
C GLU A 73 -5.32 4.05 21.27
N LYS A 74 -4.26 3.33 20.98
CA LYS A 74 -3.20 3.04 21.96
C LYS A 74 -2.44 4.30 22.35
N SER A 75 -2.24 5.22 21.41
CA SER A 75 -1.59 6.49 21.66
C SER A 75 -2.35 7.34 22.69
N THR A 76 -3.68 7.41 22.60
CA THR A 76 -4.49 8.17 23.55
C THR A 76 -4.42 7.66 25.00
N LYS A 77 -3.96 6.43 25.19
CA LYS A 77 -3.75 5.82 26.52
C LYS A 77 -2.33 6.02 27.05
N VAL A 78 -1.35 6.15 26.16
CA VAL A 78 0.07 6.30 26.52
C VAL A 78 0.43 7.76 26.75
N TYR A 79 -0.14 8.68 25.96
CA TYR A 79 0.11 10.14 26.03
C TYR A 79 -1.03 10.85 26.77
N ASP A 80 -2.02 11.30 26.04
CA ASP A 80 -3.23 11.94 26.56
C ASP A 80 -4.42 11.63 25.61
N PRO A 81 -5.68 11.79 26.05
CA PRO A 81 -6.87 11.39 25.28
C PRO A 81 -7.03 12.02 23.90
N ASP A 82 -6.37 13.15 23.65
CA ASP A 82 -6.49 13.87 22.38
C ASP A 82 -5.31 13.60 21.43
N THR A 83 -4.26 12.90 21.91
CA THR A 83 -3.05 12.60 21.15
C THR A 83 -3.17 11.28 20.40
N TRP A 84 -3.72 11.33 19.18
CA TRP A 84 -3.86 10.18 18.27
C TRP A 84 -2.59 9.89 17.46
N LEU A 85 -1.80 10.90 17.15
CA LEU A 85 -0.54 10.78 16.41
C LEU A 85 0.51 11.68 17.07
N PRO A 86 1.34 11.15 17.98
CA PRO A 86 2.39 11.92 18.66
C PRO A 86 3.50 12.39 17.73
N ASP A 87 4.05 13.57 17.98
CA ASP A 87 5.20 14.09 17.22
C ASP A 87 6.40 13.15 17.32
N GLU A 88 6.67 12.57 18.50
CA GLU A 88 7.80 11.64 18.66
C GLU A 88 7.63 10.34 17.84
N THR A 89 6.41 9.93 17.50
CA THR A 89 6.18 8.84 16.54
C THR A 89 6.62 9.26 15.15
N ILE A 90 6.26 10.47 14.71
CA ILE A 90 6.71 11.00 13.42
C ILE A 90 8.25 11.13 13.38
N GLU A 91 8.85 11.62 14.46
CA GLU A 91 10.31 11.72 14.57
C GLU A 91 10.96 10.34 14.49
N ALA A 92 10.43 9.34 15.20
CA ALA A 92 10.94 7.97 15.16
C ALA A 92 10.83 7.35 13.76
N LEU A 93 9.69 7.49 13.08
CA LEU A 93 9.51 6.98 11.72
C LEU A 93 10.49 7.62 10.71
N LYS A 94 10.77 8.93 10.85
CA LYS A 94 11.79 9.62 10.04
C LYS A 94 13.20 9.19 10.36
N GLU A 95 13.50 8.95 11.64
CA GLU A 95 14.84 8.63 12.10
C GLU A 95 15.27 7.19 11.74
N TYR A 96 14.32 6.24 11.75
CA TYR A 96 14.61 4.81 11.51
C TYR A 96 14.27 4.34 10.10
N ILE A 97 13.68 5.18 9.27
CA ILE A 97 13.40 5.09 7.82
C ILE A 97 12.64 3.86 7.31
N VAL A 98 12.78 2.69 7.91
CA VAL A 98 12.00 1.48 7.58
C VAL A 98 11.14 1.11 8.77
N SER A 99 9.85 0.97 8.57
CA SER A 99 8.87 0.71 9.64
C SER A 99 7.66 -0.10 9.14
N ILE A 100 6.89 -0.66 10.08
CA ILE A 100 5.68 -1.42 9.77
C ILE A 100 4.55 -1.05 10.73
N LYS A 101 3.30 -1.12 10.27
CA LYS A 101 2.14 -0.84 11.12
C LYS A 101 0.95 -1.74 10.87
N GLY A 102 0.21 -2.03 11.92
CA GLY A 102 -1.14 -2.58 11.87
C GLY A 102 -2.17 -1.55 11.36
N PRO A 103 -3.45 -1.93 11.26
CA PRO A 103 -4.52 -1.05 10.81
C PRO A 103 -4.78 0.06 11.83
N LEU A 104 -5.23 1.24 11.37
CA LEU A 104 -5.55 2.38 12.22
C LEU A 104 -7.00 2.80 12.02
N THR A 105 -7.67 3.12 13.13
CA THR A 105 -9.01 3.68 13.15
C THR A 105 -8.97 5.15 12.71
N THR A 106 -9.91 5.54 11.85
CA THR A 106 -10.20 6.95 11.63
C THR A 106 -11.29 7.35 12.62
N PRO A 107 -11.05 8.28 13.56
CA PRO A 107 -12.06 8.74 14.49
C PRO A 107 -13.28 9.30 13.76
N VAL A 108 -14.47 8.87 14.17
CA VAL A 108 -15.73 9.39 13.61
C VAL A 108 -16.15 10.62 14.39
N GLY A 109 -16.13 11.79 13.74
CA GLY A 109 -16.51 13.09 14.34
C GLY A 109 -15.31 13.96 14.70
N GLY A 110 -15.55 15.26 14.86
CA GLY A 110 -14.54 16.22 15.35
C GLY A 110 -13.49 16.72 14.35
N GLY A 111 -13.66 16.47 13.04
CA GLY A 111 -12.75 17.04 12.03
C GLY A 111 -11.35 16.40 11.97
N ILE A 112 -11.13 15.27 12.66
CA ILE A 112 -9.87 14.55 12.62
C ILE A 112 -9.76 13.83 11.28
N ARG A 113 -8.72 14.15 10.49
CA ARG A 113 -8.39 13.45 9.25
C ARG A 113 -7.97 12.00 9.54
N SER A 114 -8.12 11.12 8.55
CA SER A 114 -7.61 9.77 8.62
C SER A 114 -6.13 9.75 9.03
N LEU A 115 -5.81 9.00 10.09
CA LEU A 115 -4.43 8.86 10.58
C LEU A 115 -3.49 8.30 9.50
N ASN A 116 -4.01 7.38 8.66
CA ASN A 116 -3.26 6.85 7.52
C ASN A 116 -2.91 7.97 6.52
N VAL A 117 -3.89 8.83 6.19
CA VAL A 117 -3.66 9.98 5.30
C VAL A 117 -2.67 10.97 5.92
N SER A 118 -2.80 11.24 7.23
CA SER A 118 -1.87 12.12 7.94
C SER A 118 -0.42 11.60 7.89
N LEU A 119 -0.21 10.31 8.17
CA LEU A 119 1.13 9.69 8.08
C LEU A 119 1.71 9.81 6.66
N ARG A 120 0.91 9.52 5.62
CA ARG A 120 1.33 9.60 4.22
C ARG A 120 1.73 11.02 3.81
N GLN A 121 0.96 12.03 4.26
CA GLN A 121 1.24 13.43 3.94
C GLN A 121 2.42 13.99 4.74
N ILE A 122 2.50 13.76 6.06
CA ILE A 122 3.57 14.29 6.92
C ILE A 122 4.94 13.69 6.58
N LEU A 123 4.96 12.42 6.16
CA LEU A 123 6.18 11.70 5.80
C LEU A 123 6.45 11.73 4.28
N ASP A 124 5.62 12.43 3.49
CA ASP A 124 5.64 12.47 2.02
C ASP A 124 5.77 11.08 1.37
N LEU A 125 5.01 10.10 1.88
CA LEU A 125 4.97 8.74 1.35
C LEU A 125 4.10 8.71 0.10
N TYR A 126 4.62 9.20 -1.01
CA TYR A 126 3.86 9.49 -2.23
C TYR A 126 3.49 8.26 -3.07
N VAL A 127 4.06 7.11 -2.77
CA VAL A 127 3.71 5.83 -3.41
C VAL A 127 3.01 4.92 -2.41
N CYS A 128 1.80 4.48 -2.70
CA CYS A 128 1.20 3.31 -2.07
C CYS A 128 1.41 2.11 -3.01
N LEU A 129 2.28 1.19 -2.59
CA LEU A 129 2.67 0.00 -3.33
C LEU A 129 1.86 -1.20 -2.85
N ARG A 130 1.13 -1.86 -3.77
CA ARG A 130 0.26 -3.00 -3.47
C ARG A 130 0.48 -4.12 -4.48
N PRO A 131 1.36 -5.10 -4.22
CA PRO A 131 1.45 -6.31 -5.02
C PRO A 131 0.24 -7.20 -4.79
N ILE A 132 -0.36 -7.68 -5.86
CA ILE A 132 -1.52 -8.57 -5.82
C ILE A 132 -1.18 -9.82 -6.64
N ARG A 133 -1.07 -10.97 -5.97
CA ARG A 133 -0.82 -12.25 -6.60
C ARG A 133 -1.71 -13.34 -5.98
N TYR A 134 -1.97 -14.38 -6.76
CA TYR A 134 -2.74 -15.52 -6.31
C TYR A 134 -1.84 -16.56 -5.61
N PHE A 135 -2.30 -17.06 -4.48
CA PHE A 135 -1.74 -18.20 -3.79
C PHE A 135 -2.55 -19.47 -4.13
N ALA A 136 -1.86 -20.53 -4.56
CA ALA A 136 -2.53 -21.74 -5.00
C ALA A 136 -3.39 -22.36 -3.89
N GLY A 137 -4.66 -22.67 -4.23
CA GLY A 137 -5.64 -23.22 -3.28
C GLY A 137 -6.53 -22.19 -2.60
N VAL A 138 -6.21 -20.90 -2.66
CA VAL A 138 -7.09 -19.85 -2.11
C VAL A 138 -8.40 -19.78 -2.89
N PRO A 139 -9.56 -19.72 -2.22
CA PRO A 139 -10.85 -19.51 -2.89
C PRO A 139 -10.89 -18.18 -3.64
N SER A 140 -11.37 -18.20 -4.88
CA SER A 140 -11.44 -17.02 -5.73
C SER A 140 -12.77 -16.97 -6.51
N PRO A 141 -13.35 -15.78 -6.69
CA PRO A 141 -14.55 -15.60 -7.50
C PRO A 141 -14.26 -15.61 -9.01
N VAL A 142 -12.99 -15.50 -9.43
CA VAL A 142 -12.63 -15.50 -10.84
C VAL A 142 -12.24 -16.88 -11.35
N LYS A 143 -12.44 -17.11 -12.65
CA LYS A 143 -12.24 -18.43 -13.27
C LYS A 143 -10.78 -18.89 -13.25
N ASN A 144 -9.84 -17.96 -13.44
CA ASN A 144 -8.40 -18.25 -13.53
C ASN A 144 -7.59 -17.28 -12.66
N PRO A 145 -7.67 -17.41 -11.33
CA PRO A 145 -7.00 -16.46 -10.42
C PRO A 145 -5.47 -16.48 -10.54
N SER A 146 -4.87 -17.59 -10.96
CA SER A 146 -3.42 -17.71 -11.22
C SER A 146 -2.90 -16.82 -12.34
N HIS A 147 -3.80 -16.17 -13.10
CA HIS A 147 -3.44 -15.17 -14.10
C HIS A 147 -3.31 -13.76 -13.52
N VAL A 148 -3.65 -13.58 -12.24
CA VAL A 148 -3.52 -12.29 -11.54
C VAL A 148 -2.17 -12.26 -10.84
N ASP A 149 -1.26 -11.44 -11.36
CA ASP A 149 0.02 -11.08 -10.79
C ASP A 149 0.32 -9.64 -11.19
N MET A 150 -0.20 -8.69 -10.41
CA MET A 150 -0.11 -7.27 -10.70
C MET A 150 0.46 -6.51 -9.52
N VAL A 151 1.18 -5.43 -9.83
CA VAL A 151 1.73 -4.54 -8.80
C VAL A 151 1.19 -3.14 -9.02
N ILE A 152 0.46 -2.62 -8.04
CA ILE A 152 -0.18 -1.31 -8.11
C ILE A 152 0.72 -0.27 -7.45
N PHE A 153 1.01 0.79 -8.20
CA PHE A 153 1.59 2.04 -7.75
C PHE A 153 0.46 3.08 -7.71
N ARG A 154 -0.11 3.27 -6.52
CA ARG A 154 -1.16 4.24 -6.25
C ARG A 154 -0.53 5.54 -5.81
N GLU A 155 -0.87 6.66 -6.44
CA GLU A 155 -0.53 7.99 -5.94
C GLU A 155 -1.14 8.16 -4.54
N ASN A 156 -0.44 8.85 -3.63
CA ASN A 156 -0.77 8.79 -2.22
C ASN A 156 -0.84 10.15 -1.53
N SER A 157 -0.56 11.23 -2.26
CA SER A 157 -0.45 12.59 -1.70
C SER A 157 -1.47 13.59 -2.26
N GLU A 158 -1.97 13.37 -3.45
CA GLU A 158 -2.88 14.24 -4.18
C GLU A 158 -4.28 13.63 -4.35
N ASP A 159 -5.00 14.04 -5.40
CA ASP A 159 -6.35 13.62 -5.70
C ASP A 159 -7.36 14.19 -4.68
N ILE A 160 -8.55 13.64 -4.61
CA ILE A 160 -9.56 14.01 -3.61
C ILE A 160 -9.10 13.74 -2.17
N TYR A 161 -8.10 12.87 -1.99
CA TYR A 161 -7.45 12.60 -0.70
C TYR A 161 -6.63 13.78 -0.16
N ALA A 162 -6.41 14.83 -0.95
CA ALA A 162 -5.89 16.10 -0.46
C ALA A 162 -6.84 16.74 0.59
N GLY A 163 -8.12 16.31 0.62
CA GLY A 163 -9.09 16.70 1.62
C GLY A 163 -9.51 18.16 1.53
N VAL A 164 -9.52 18.72 0.32
CA VAL A 164 -10.02 20.09 0.07
C VAL A 164 -11.50 19.98 -0.28
N GLU A 165 -12.34 20.10 0.75
CA GLU A 165 -13.78 19.95 0.64
C GLU A 165 -14.52 21.09 1.36
N PHE A 166 -15.72 21.40 0.86
CA PHE A 166 -16.62 22.42 1.41
C PHE A 166 -18.01 21.80 1.59
N GLU A 167 -18.51 21.86 2.83
CA GLU A 167 -19.80 21.27 3.18
C GLU A 167 -20.96 22.01 2.51
N ALA A 168 -21.98 21.27 2.09
CA ALA A 168 -23.19 21.83 1.50
C ALA A 168 -23.88 22.78 2.49
N GLY A 169 -24.26 23.99 2.00
CA GLY A 169 -24.87 25.04 2.83
C GLY A 169 -23.92 25.77 3.77
N SER A 170 -22.61 25.52 3.69
CA SER A 170 -21.61 26.30 4.42
C SER A 170 -21.29 27.63 3.71
N PRO A 171 -20.88 28.67 4.46
CA PRO A 171 -20.44 29.92 3.84
C PRO A 171 -19.27 29.75 2.87
N GLU A 172 -18.40 28.78 3.13
CA GLU A 172 -17.25 28.45 2.29
C GLU A 172 -17.68 27.84 0.96
N SER A 173 -18.67 26.93 0.97
CA SER A 173 -19.24 26.36 -0.26
C SER A 173 -19.92 27.45 -1.08
N ASP A 174 -20.74 28.29 -0.47
CA ASP A 174 -21.41 29.40 -1.15
C ASP A 174 -20.40 30.39 -1.77
N ALA A 175 -19.33 30.72 -1.05
CA ALA A 175 -18.24 31.55 -1.55
C ALA A 175 -17.53 30.92 -2.75
N MET A 176 -17.22 29.61 -2.70
CA MET A 176 -16.59 28.89 -3.80
C MET A 176 -17.50 28.83 -5.03
N VAL A 177 -18.79 28.51 -4.87
CA VAL A 177 -19.78 28.53 -5.96
C VAL A 177 -19.81 29.90 -6.63
N LYS A 178 -19.85 30.98 -5.82
CA LYS A 178 -19.86 32.34 -6.35
C LYS A 178 -18.60 32.67 -7.17
N VAL A 179 -17.41 32.29 -6.68
CA VAL A 179 -16.15 32.46 -7.41
C VAL A 179 -16.19 31.70 -8.73
N LEU A 180 -16.61 30.42 -8.71
CA LEU A 180 -16.70 29.59 -9.91
C LEU A 180 -17.67 30.19 -10.95
N GLN A 181 -18.82 30.70 -10.53
CA GLN A 181 -19.83 31.29 -11.42
C GLN A 181 -19.41 32.68 -11.94
N GLU A 182 -19.03 33.59 -11.04
CA GLU A 182 -18.79 35.00 -11.38
C GLU A 182 -17.41 35.23 -12.03
N GLN A 183 -16.37 34.53 -11.58
CA GLN A 183 -15.01 34.74 -12.09
C GLN A 183 -14.63 33.78 -13.21
N PHE A 184 -15.11 32.52 -13.15
CA PHE A 184 -14.76 31.47 -14.12
C PHE A 184 -15.89 31.10 -15.08
N GLY A 185 -17.09 31.69 -14.91
CA GLY A 185 -18.23 31.45 -15.81
C GLY A 185 -18.78 30.02 -15.77
N VAL A 186 -18.59 29.31 -14.65
CA VAL A 186 -19.06 27.95 -14.48
C VAL A 186 -20.60 27.94 -14.36
N THR A 187 -21.27 27.25 -15.28
CA THR A 187 -22.74 27.13 -15.33
C THR A 187 -23.22 25.70 -15.02
N GLN A 188 -22.33 24.76 -14.87
CA GLN A 188 -22.62 23.32 -14.77
C GLN A 188 -23.09 22.90 -13.37
N ILE A 189 -22.93 23.76 -12.34
CA ILE A 189 -23.44 23.49 -10.98
C ILE A 189 -24.96 23.67 -11.00
N ARG A 190 -25.67 22.57 -11.05
CA ARG A 190 -27.13 22.57 -11.26
C ARG A 190 -27.93 23.09 -10.07
N PHE A 191 -27.48 22.82 -8.86
CA PHE A 191 -28.11 23.19 -7.60
C PHE A 191 -27.12 23.97 -6.71
N PRO A 192 -26.87 25.26 -7.01
CA PRO A 192 -25.78 25.99 -6.39
C PRO A 192 -25.99 26.38 -4.92
N SER A 193 -27.26 26.38 -4.44
CA SER A 193 -27.59 26.76 -3.06
C SER A 193 -27.48 25.64 -2.03
N ASP A 194 -27.25 24.40 -2.49
CA ASP A 194 -27.18 23.23 -1.59
C ASP A 194 -26.22 22.19 -2.18
N VAL A 195 -24.97 22.58 -2.36
CA VAL A 195 -23.94 21.75 -2.98
C VAL A 195 -22.71 21.65 -2.11
N GLY A 196 -22.24 20.42 -1.86
CA GLY A 196 -20.89 20.17 -1.38
C GLY A 196 -19.91 20.19 -2.55
N LEU A 197 -18.74 20.78 -2.35
CA LEU A 197 -17.69 20.87 -3.36
C LEU A 197 -16.41 20.20 -2.87
N GLY A 198 -15.74 19.49 -3.77
CA GLY A 198 -14.41 18.93 -3.54
C GLY A 198 -13.44 19.31 -4.66
N VAL A 199 -12.18 19.56 -4.31
CA VAL A 199 -11.12 19.86 -5.26
C VAL A 199 -10.24 18.64 -5.47
N LYS A 200 -10.01 18.30 -6.74
CA LYS A 200 -9.17 17.18 -7.17
C LYS A 200 -7.86 17.71 -7.79
N PRO A 201 -6.82 17.96 -6.98
CA PRO A 201 -5.53 18.37 -7.51
C PRO A 201 -4.77 17.16 -8.09
N ILE A 202 -4.22 17.30 -9.29
CA ILE A 202 -3.26 16.36 -9.90
C ILE A 202 -2.16 17.20 -10.51
N SER A 203 -0.92 17.01 -10.07
CA SER A 203 0.23 17.77 -10.54
C SER A 203 1.13 16.96 -11.46
N LYS A 204 1.89 17.67 -12.30
CA LYS A 204 2.92 17.05 -13.14
C LYS A 204 4.01 16.40 -12.26
N GLN A 205 4.47 17.10 -11.25
CA GLN A 205 5.50 16.61 -10.33
C GLN A 205 5.05 15.34 -9.58
N GLY A 206 3.84 15.34 -9.01
CA GLY A 206 3.27 14.16 -8.33
C GLY A 206 3.12 12.98 -9.28
N THR A 207 2.68 13.23 -10.52
CA THR A 207 2.56 12.20 -11.56
C THR A 207 3.93 11.63 -11.94
N GLU A 208 4.91 12.48 -12.26
CA GLU A 208 6.22 12.04 -12.72
C GLU A 208 6.94 11.20 -11.64
N ARG A 209 6.90 11.61 -10.36
CA ARG A 209 7.54 10.84 -9.29
C ARG A 209 6.89 9.47 -9.08
N LEU A 210 5.56 9.36 -9.20
CA LEU A 210 4.86 8.09 -9.10
C LEU A 210 5.17 7.17 -10.28
N VAL A 211 5.02 7.68 -11.51
CA VAL A 211 5.23 6.89 -12.74
C VAL A 211 6.70 6.47 -12.86
N LYS A 212 7.63 7.31 -12.41
CA LYS A 212 9.06 6.97 -12.32
C LYS A 212 9.27 5.74 -11.44
N GLN A 213 8.68 5.69 -10.24
CA GLN A 213 8.78 4.53 -9.35
C GLN A 213 8.21 3.25 -9.99
N ALA A 214 7.09 3.37 -10.71
CA ALA A 214 6.49 2.24 -11.42
C ALA A 214 7.38 1.72 -12.56
N LEU A 215 8.01 2.62 -13.33
CA LEU A 215 8.94 2.27 -14.40
C LEU A 215 10.23 1.66 -13.86
N ASP A 216 10.82 2.25 -12.82
CA ASP A 216 12.03 1.72 -12.17
C ASP A 216 11.77 0.32 -11.57
N TYR A 217 10.59 0.12 -10.97
CA TYR A 217 10.18 -1.19 -10.49
C TYR A 217 10.04 -2.20 -11.63
N ALA A 218 9.42 -1.81 -12.75
CA ALA A 218 9.27 -2.69 -13.91
C ALA A 218 10.64 -3.09 -14.48
N ILE A 219 11.59 -2.17 -14.58
CA ILE A 219 12.97 -2.41 -15.01
C ILE A 219 13.69 -3.35 -14.05
N LYS A 220 13.65 -3.06 -12.74
CA LYS A 220 14.35 -3.83 -11.71
C LYS A 220 13.85 -5.27 -11.61
N ASN A 221 12.53 -5.48 -11.76
CA ASN A 221 11.88 -6.77 -11.55
C ASN A 221 11.52 -7.50 -12.87
N ASP A 222 12.08 -7.06 -14.01
CA ASP A 222 11.87 -7.64 -15.34
C ASP A 222 10.38 -7.80 -15.71
N ARG A 223 9.57 -6.79 -15.34
CA ARG A 223 8.14 -6.74 -15.66
C ARG A 223 7.91 -6.30 -17.10
N SER A 224 6.85 -6.79 -17.72
CA SER A 224 6.60 -6.66 -19.16
C SER A 224 5.91 -5.36 -19.57
N SER A 225 5.16 -4.75 -18.66
CA SER A 225 4.41 -3.53 -18.97
C SER A 225 4.14 -2.65 -17.76
N VAL A 226 3.97 -1.34 -18.02
CA VAL A 226 3.41 -0.36 -17.08
C VAL A 226 2.12 0.20 -17.68
N THR A 227 1.01 0.08 -16.98
CA THR A 227 -0.30 0.56 -17.43
C THR A 227 -0.73 1.77 -16.62
N LEU A 228 -0.94 2.90 -17.29
CA LEU A 228 -1.51 4.11 -16.70
C LEU A 228 -3.03 3.99 -16.65
N VAL A 229 -3.60 3.81 -15.45
CA VAL A 229 -5.05 3.69 -15.27
C VAL A 229 -5.65 5.03 -14.90
N HIS A 230 -6.65 5.50 -15.66
CA HIS A 230 -7.18 6.85 -15.54
C HIS A 230 -8.63 6.97 -16.05
N LYS A 231 -9.31 8.08 -15.75
CA LYS A 231 -10.60 8.49 -16.34
C LYS A 231 -10.47 9.78 -17.17
N GLY A 232 -9.38 9.90 -17.91
CA GLY A 232 -8.98 11.11 -18.64
C GLY A 232 -9.91 11.54 -19.80
N ASN A 233 -10.79 10.63 -20.27
CA ASN A 233 -11.84 11.00 -21.24
C ASN A 233 -12.90 11.94 -20.64
N ILE A 234 -13.07 11.94 -19.32
CA ILE A 234 -13.97 12.82 -18.57
C ILE A 234 -13.19 13.93 -17.87
N MET A 235 -12.16 13.56 -17.08
CA MET A 235 -11.33 14.47 -16.30
C MET A 235 -10.05 14.83 -17.09
N LYS A 236 -10.22 15.64 -18.15
CA LYS A 236 -9.18 15.89 -19.15
C LYS A 236 -7.92 16.56 -18.60
N PHE A 237 -8.10 17.52 -17.68
CA PHE A 237 -7.00 18.34 -17.15
C PHE A 237 -6.41 17.83 -15.83
N THR A 238 -6.92 16.75 -15.32
CA THR A 238 -6.40 16.02 -14.16
C THR A 238 -5.95 14.64 -14.58
N GLU A 239 -6.83 13.65 -14.65
CA GLU A 239 -6.47 12.27 -15.01
C GLU A 239 -6.00 12.10 -16.47
N GLY A 240 -6.52 12.92 -17.41
CA GLY A 240 -5.99 12.97 -18.77
C GLY A 240 -4.57 13.53 -18.82
N ALA A 241 -4.30 14.56 -18.03
CA ALA A 241 -2.95 15.12 -17.90
C ALA A 241 -1.98 14.11 -17.25
N PHE A 242 -2.42 13.36 -16.21
CA PHE A 242 -1.64 12.26 -15.64
C PHE A 242 -1.16 11.27 -16.72
N ARG A 243 -2.07 10.80 -17.57
CA ARG A 243 -1.73 9.91 -18.68
C ARG A 243 -0.66 10.54 -19.58
N ASP A 244 -0.89 11.79 -19.99
CA ASP A 244 -0.02 12.48 -20.95
C ASP A 244 1.37 12.72 -20.36
N TRP A 245 1.47 13.15 -19.10
CA TRP A 245 2.74 13.31 -18.39
C TRP A 245 3.47 11.98 -18.16
N GLY A 246 2.72 10.88 -17.92
CA GLY A 246 3.31 9.55 -17.83
C GLY A 246 3.96 9.10 -19.14
N TYR A 247 3.33 9.36 -20.28
CA TYR A 247 3.94 9.13 -21.59
C TYR A 247 5.14 10.05 -21.87
N GLU A 248 5.01 11.36 -21.57
CA GLU A 248 6.12 12.30 -21.69
C GLU A 248 7.36 11.84 -20.91
N LEU A 249 7.17 11.42 -19.65
CA LEU A 249 8.25 10.88 -18.82
C LEU A 249 8.90 9.65 -19.44
N SER A 250 8.09 8.73 -19.96
CA SER A 250 8.57 7.49 -20.58
C SER A 250 9.43 7.75 -21.80
N VAL A 251 9.07 8.76 -22.62
CA VAL A 251 9.85 9.17 -23.79
C VAL A 251 11.11 9.93 -23.37
N ASN A 252 10.95 10.98 -22.55
CA ASN A 252 12.02 11.94 -22.27
C ASN A 252 13.10 11.38 -21.33
N SER A 253 12.70 10.56 -20.34
CA SER A 253 13.62 10.09 -19.30
C SER A 253 14.08 8.65 -19.49
N TYR A 254 13.31 7.83 -20.23
CA TYR A 254 13.61 6.41 -20.44
C TYR A 254 13.89 6.07 -21.92
N GLY A 255 13.97 7.07 -22.80
CA GLY A 255 14.26 6.86 -24.22
C GLY A 255 13.17 6.06 -24.94
N GLY A 256 11.91 6.22 -24.52
CA GLY A 256 10.79 5.48 -25.08
C GLY A 256 10.48 5.88 -26.53
N GLU A 257 10.08 4.90 -27.33
CA GLU A 257 9.67 5.04 -28.71
C GLU A 257 8.18 4.73 -28.87
N LEU A 258 7.47 5.48 -29.72
CA LEU A 258 6.06 5.22 -29.98
C LEU A 258 5.86 3.82 -30.59
N LEU A 259 4.98 3.03 -30.00
CA LEU A 259 4.63 1.73 -30.52
C LEU A 259 3.55 1.89 -31.60
N ASP A 260 3.85 1.41 -32.81
CA ASP A 260 2.94 1.44 -33.98
C ASP A 260 2.31 2.82 -34.26
N GLY A 261 3.06 3.90 -33.99
CA GLY A 261 2.59 5.28 -34.20
C GLY A 261 1.86 5.88 -32.98
N GLY A 262 1.82 5.21 -31.87
CA GLY A 262 1.30 5.70 -30.60
C GLY A 262 -0.19 5.40 -30.36
N PRO A 263 -0.75 5.78 -29.18
CA PRO A 263 -0.12 6.54 -28.11
C PRO A 263 0.82 5.71 -27.20
N TRP A 264 0.80 4.40 -27.30
CA TRP A 264 1.62 3.53 -26.46
C TRP A 264 3.12 3.72 -26.76
N VAL A 265 3.94 3.47 -25.74
CA VAL A 265 5.38 3.66 -25.80
C VAL A 265 6.09 2.35 -25.43
N THR A 266 7.19 2.06 -26.11
CA THR A 266 8.09 0.96 -25.76
C THR A 266 9.37 1.54 -25.19
N ILE A 267 9.77 1.10 -23.99
CA ILE A 267 11.09 1.38 -23.41
C ILE A 267 11.94 0.11 -23.37
N LYS A 268 13.26 0.27 -23.42
CA LYS A 268 14.21 -0.84 -23.29
C LYS A 268 14.62 -1.01 -21.83
N ASN A 269 14.50 -2.22 -21.30
CA ASN A 269 15.09 -2.56 -20.02
C ASN A 269 16.62 -2.55 -20.16
N PRO A 270 17.36 -1.63 -19.50
CA PRO A 270 18.81 -1.52 -19.65
C PRO A 270 19.57 -2.74 -19.14
N ASN A 271 18.96 -3.54 -18.25
CA ASN A 271 19.61 -4.71 -17.65
C ASN A 271 19.64 -5.94 -18.56
N ASN A 272 18.70 -6.07 -19.49
CA ASN A 272 18.56 -7.29 -20.31
C ASN A 272 18.11 -7.05 -21.76
N GLY A 273 17.83 -5.79 -22.14
CA GLY A 273 17.40 -5.40 -23.49
C GLY A 273 15.97 -5.75 -23.86
N LYS A 274 15.17 -6.34 -22.97
CA LYS A 274 13.76 -6.63 -23.25
C LYS A 274 12.93 -5.35 -23.35
N ASN A 275 11.83 -5.43 -24.06
CA ASN A 275 10.87 -4.34 -24.16
C ASN A 275 9.94 -4.32 -22.94
N ILE A 276 9.67 -3.13 -22.42
CA ILE A 276 8.59 -2.85 -21.47
C ILE A 276 7.61 -1.94 -22.17
N ILE A 277 6.34 -2.33 -22.21
CA ILE A 277 5.29 -1.54 -22.90
C ILE A 277 4.65 -0.60 -21.87
N VAL A 278 4.70 0.69 -22.14
CA VAL A 278 3.95 1.70 -21.41
C VAL A 278 2.66 1.97 -22.17
N LYS A 279 1.52 1.72 -21.53
CA LYS A 279 0.20 1.83 -22.13
C LYS A 279 -0.80 2.46 -21.16
N ASP A 280 -1.98 2.81 -21.65
CA ASP A 280 -3.05 3.36 -20.81
C ASP A 280 -4.34 2.60 -20.96
N VAL A 281 -5.21 2.74 -19.96
CA VAL A 281 -6.56 2.21 -19.98
C VAL A 281 -7.49 3.06 -19.12
N ILE A 282 -8.72 3.23 -19.58
CA ILE A 282 -9.78 3.89 -18.81
C ILE A 282 -10.20 2.99 -17.64
N CYS A 283 -10.30 3.56 -16.44
CA CYS A 283 -10.44 2.84 -15.17
C CYS A 283 -11.63 1.87 -15.14
N ASP A 284 -12.80 2.25 -15.64
CA ASP A 284 -13.97 1.36 -15.71
C ASP A 284 -13.76 0.19 -16.70
N ALA A 285 -13.04 0.40 -17.79
CA ALA A 285 -12.62 -0.70 -18.66
C ALA A 285 -11.59 -1.61 -17.97
N PHE A 286 -10.65 -1.04 -17.22
CA PHE A 286 -9.67 -1.80 -16.44
C PHE A 286 -10.36 -2.72 -15.41
N LEU A 287 -11.32 -2.21 -14.63
CA LEU A 287 -12.08 -3.00 -13.66
C LEU A 287 -12.79 -4.21 -14.29
N GLN A 288 -13.25 -4.08 -15.53
CA GLN A 288 -13.79 -5.22 -16.29
C GLN A 288 -12.68 -6.16 -16.78
N GLN A 289 -11.56 -5.62 -17.21
CA GLN A 289 -10.50 -6.39 -17.87
C GLN A 289 -9.67 -7.21 -16.89
N ILE A 290 -9.53 -6.78 -15.63
CA ILE A 290 -8.90 -7.60 -14.59
C ILE A 290 -9.63 -8.94 -14.35
N LEU A 291 -10.94 -9.01 -14.65
CA LEU A 291 -11.74 -10.22 -14.54
C LEU A 291 -11.66 -11.09 -15.81
N THR A 292 -11.53 -10.48 -16.98
CA THR A 292 -11.63 -11.15 -18.27
C THR A 292 -10.30 -11.41 -18.97
N ARG A 293 -9.30 -10.55 -18.73
CA ARG A 293 -8.00 -10.55 -19.42
C ARG A 293 -6.83 -10.15 -18.50
N PRO A 294 -6.72 -10.70 -17.25
CA PRO A 294 -5.72 -10.25 -16.27
C PRO A 294 -4.27 -10.35 -16.78
N LYS A 295 -3.95 -11.32 -17.65
CA LYS A 295 -2.58 -11.48 -18.22
C LYS A 295 -2.08 -10.31 -19.06
N GLU A 296 -2.96 -9.39 -19.46
CA GLU A 296 -2.56 -8.21 -20.23
C GLU A 296 -1.96 -7.11 -19.34
N TYR A 297 -2.00 -7.26 -18.02
CA TYR A 297 -1.60 -6.27 -17.04
C TYR A 297 -0.51 -6.79 -16.12
N ASP A 298 0.43 -5.90 -15.80
CA ASP A 298 1.58 -6.24 -14.97
C ASP A 298 1.80 -5.17 -13.88
N VAL A 299 2.51 -4.07 -14.18
CA VAL A 299 2.62 -2.93 -13.26
C VAL A 299 1.56 -1.91 -13.61
N ILE A 300 0.87 -1.40 -12.60
CA ILE A 300 -0.21 -0.41 -12.71
C ILE A 300 0.20 0.88 -12.02
N ALA A 301 0.13 2.00 -12.71
CA ALA A 301 0.28 3.32 -12.11
C ALA A 301 -1.03 4.09 -12.22
N THR A 302 -1.51 4.67 -11.12
CA THR A 302 -2.83 5.32 -11.08
C THR A 302 -2.95 6.36 -9.97
N MET A 303 -3.96 7.24 -10.10
CA MET A 303 -4.31 8.23 -9.08
C MET A 303 -4.78 7.59 -7.79
N ASN A 304 -4.84 8.39 -6.74
CA ASN A 304 -5.14 7.96 -5.38
C ASN A 304 -6.50 7.24 -5.27
N LEU A 305 -7.60 7.85 -5.68
CA LEU A 305 -8.93 7.24 -5.59
C LEU A 305 -9.06 5.99 -6.48
N ASN A 306 -8.63 6.07 -7.72
CA ASN A 306 -8.67 4.92 -8.63
C ASN A 306 -7.84 3.76 -8.06
N GLY A 307 -6.66 4.04 -7.50
CA GLY A 307 -5.78 3.06 -6.88
C GLY A 307 -6.40 2.38 -5.66
N ASP A 308 -7.20 3.10 -4.88
CA ASP A 308 -7.96 2.55 -3.77
C ASP A 308 -8.97 1.49 -4.26
N TYR A 309 -9.83 1.87 -5.19
CA TYR A 309 -10.84 0.96 -5.74
C TYR A 309 -10.23 -0.24 -6.47
N VAL A 310 -9.23 0.02 -7.28
CA VAL A 310 -8.58 -1.01 -8.12
C VAL A 310 -7.85 -2.05 -7.27
N SER A 311 -7.16 -1.64 -6.21
CA SER A 311 -6.43 -2.57 -5.35
C SER A 311 -7.36 -3.53 -4.61
N ASP A 312 -8.50 -3.05 -4.11
CA ASP A 312 -9.47 -3.89 -3.41
C ASP A 312 -10.21 -4.83 -4.38
N ALA A 313 -10.53 -4.34 -5.60
CA ALA A 313 -11.10 -5.18 -6.65
C ALA A 313 -10.16 -6.31 -7.08
N LEU A 314 -8.86 -6.01 -7.22
CA LEU A 314 -7.83 -7.02 -7.52
C LEU A 314 -7.60 -7.98 -6.34
N ALA A 315 -7.58 -7.49 -5.11
CA ALA A 315 -7.48 -8.35 -3.93
C ALA A 315 -8.64 -9.37 -3.88
N ALA A 316 -9.86 -8.94 -4.22
CA ALA A 316 -11.00 -9.85 -4.33
C ALA A 316 -10.79 -10.96 -5.39
N CYS A 317 -10.09 -10.66 -6.50
CA CYS A 317 -9.78 -11.65 -7.53
C CYS A 317 -8.86 -12.78 -7.04
N VAL A 318 -8.06 -12.54 -6.01
CA VAL A 318 -7.06 -13.51 -5.49
C VAL A 318 -7.43 -14.09 -4.12
N GLY A 319 -8.61 -13.78 -3.58
CA GLY A 319 -9.11 -14.37 -2.34
C GLY A 319 -9.47 -13.37 -1.23
N GLY A 320 -9.18 -12.09 -1.44
CA GLY A 320 -9.59 -11.00 -0.55
C GLY A 320 -8.43 -10.25 0.11
N ILE A 321 -8.82 -9.18 0.81
CA ILE A 321 -7.87 -8.25 1.43
C ILE A 321 -7.05 -8.85 2.60
N GLY A 322 -7.48 -9.99 3.15
CA GLY A 322 -6.76 -10.68 4.24
C GLY A 322 -5.35 -11.18 3.86
N ILE A 323 -5.05 -11.25 2.57
CA ILE A 323 -3.73 -11.63 2.03
C ILE A 323 -3.19 -10.59 1.03
N ALA A 324 -3.69 -9.36 1.08
CA ALA A 324 -3.21 -8.26 0.25
C ALA A 324 -2.22 -7.39 1.05
N PRO A 325 -0.93 -7.39 0.71
CA PRO A 325 0.05 -6.55 1.40
C PRO A 325 0.09 -5.12 0.87
N GLY A 326 0.70 -4.23 1.64
CA GLY A 326 0.92 -2.85 1.23
C GLY A 326 2.16 -2.21 1.84
N ALA A 327 2.65 -1.20 1.14
CA ALA A 327 3.69 -0.31 1.62
C ALA A 327 3.42 1.13 1.16
N ASN A 328 3.78 2.10 1.99
CA ASN A 328 3.80 3.49 1.62
C ASN A 328 5.25 3.96 1.57
N ILE A 329 5.70 4.46 0.44
CA ILE A 329 7.11 4.66 0.15
C ILE A 329 7.35 6.08 -0.37
N SER A 330 8.47 6.68 0.06
CA SER A 330 9.07 7.86 -0.53
C SER A 330 10.46 7.51 -1.08
N ASP A 331 11.26 8.54 -1.42
CA ASP A 331 12.64 8.32 -1.82
C ASP A 331 13.51 7.80 -0.64
N ASP A 332 13.17 8.19 0.59
CA ASP A 332 13.98 7.94 1.78
C ASP A 332 13.30 7.04 2.82
N LEU A 333 11.98 6.94 2.81
CA LEU A 333 11.19 6.28 3.85
C LEU A 333 10.33 5.17 3.29
N ALA A 334 10.15 4.10 4.08
CA ALA A 334 9.22 3.02 3.80
C ALA A 334 8.41 2.63 5.04
N LEU A 335 7.08 2.73 4.96
CA LEU A 335 6.14 2.31 5.98
C LEU A 335 5.26 1.18 5.42
N PHE A 336 5.52 -0.04 5.85
CA PHE A 336 4.75 -1.22 5.46
C PHE A 336 3.44 -1.32 6.27
N GLU A 337 2.35 -1.78 5.65
CA GLU A 337 1.05 -1.81 6.34
C GLU A 337 0.13 -2.90 5.82
N ALA A 338 -0.74 -3.43 6.69
CA ALA A 338 -1.91 -4.19 6.25
C ALA A 338 -2.86 -3.27 5.46
N THR A 339 -3.46 -3.79 4.38
CA THR A 339 -4.34 -2.99 3.51
C THR A 339 -5.78 -2.94 3.98
N HIS A 340 -6.19 -3.84 4.90
CA HIS A 340 -7.54 -3.89 5.46
C HIS A 340 -7.71 -2.92 6.65
N GLY A 341 -8.98 -2.66 7.03
CA GLY A 341 -9.34 -1.83 8.19
C GLY A 341 -9.18 -2.57 9.53
N THR A 342 -9.58 -1.88 10.60
CA THR A 342 -9.43 -2.31 12.00
C THR A 342 -10.39 -3.39 12.46
N ALA A 343 -11.51 -3.63 11.76
CA ALA A 343 -12.53 -4.62 12.08
C ALA A 343 -12.80 -4.78 13.60
N PRO A 344 -13.17 -3.73 14.32
CA PRO A 344 -13.14 -3.69 15.81
C PRO A 344 -14.00 -4.76 16.49
N LYS A 345 -15.03 -5.22 15.81
CA LYS A 345 -15.90 -6.28 16.32
C LYS A 345 -15.20 -7.64 16.47
N TYR A 346 -14.04 -7.83 15.83
CA TYR A 346 -13.24 -9.07 15.91
C TYR A 346 -11.99 -8.92 16.77
N ALA A 347 -11.72 -7.73 17.29
CA ALA A 347 -10.54 -7.46 18.11
C ALA A 347 -10.46 -8.36 19.34
N GLY A 348 -9.28 -8.93 19.60
CA GLY A 348 -9.01 -9.81 20.74
C GLY A 348 -9.66 -11.20 20.67
N GLN A 349 -10.18 -11.60 19.50
CA GLN A 349 -10.79 -12.92 19.33
C GLN A 349 -9.84 -13.97 18.73
N ASP A 350 -8.63 -13.59 18.39
CA ASP A 350 -7.65 -14.47 17.74
C ASP A 350 -8.22 -15.20 16.48
N LYS A 351 -9.05 -14.51 15.69
CA LYS A 351 -9.86 -15.13 14.65
C LYS A 351 -9.47 -14.73 13.22
N VAL A 352 -9.00 -13.49 13.06
CA VAL A 352 -8.80 -12.90 11.73
C VAL A 352 -7.56 -13.45 11.01
N ASN A 353 -7.51 -13.28 9.71
CA ASN A 353 -6.36 -13.67 8.91
C ASN A 353 -5.21 -12.66 9.08
N PRO A 354 -4.01 -13.05 9.56
CA PRO A 354 -2.87 -12.16 9.70
C PRO A 354 -2.07 -11.98 8.40
N GLY A 355 -2.46 -12.66 7.32
CA GLY A 355 -1.69 -12.79 6.08
C GLY A 355 -1.34 -11.46 5.43
N SER A 356 -2.23 -10.47 5.45
CA SER A 356 -1.95 -9.14 4.87
C SER A 356 -0.76 -8.46 5.57
N LEU A 357 -0.71 -8.45 6.90
CA LEU A 357 0.39 -7.84 7.64
C LEU A 357 1.68 -8.67 7.54
N ILE A 358 1.58 -10.01 7.55
CA ILE A 358 2.72 -10.92 7.34
C ILE A 358 3.34 -10.71 5.96
N LEU A 359 2.53 -10.60 4.91
CA LEU A 359 3.04 -10.33 3.55
C LEU A 359 3.57 -8.90 3.41
N SER A 360 3.06 -7.93 4.16
CA SER A 360 3.65 -6.59 4.22
C SER A 360 5.02 -6.61 4.88
N ALA A 361 5.21 -7.44 5.90
CA ALA A 361 6.52 -7.68 6.51
C ALA A 361 7.47 -8.45 5.56
N GLU A 362 6.95 -9.38 4.75
CA GLU A 362 7.71 -10.01 3.67
C GLU A 362 8.26 -8.96 2.69
N MET A 363 7.41 -8.01 2.25
CA MET A 363 7.87 -6.89 1.42
C MET A 363 8.93 -6.05 2.12
N MET A 364 8.81 -5.82 3.44
CA MET A 364 9.80 -5.11 4.25
C MET A 364 11.14 -5.84 4.23
N LEU A 365 11.16 -7.15 4.42
CA LEU A 365 12.38 -7.95 4.37
C LEU A 365 13.05 -7.88 2.98
N ARG A 366 12.30 -7.97 1.89
CA ARG A 366 12.84 -7.76 0.53
C ARG A 366 13.39 -6.35 0.32
N HIS A 367 12.70 -5.34 0.85
CA HIS A 367 13.17 -3.96 0.79
C HIS A 367 14.52 -3.79 1.50
N MET A 368 14.71 -4.47 2.62
CA MET A 368 15.98 -4.53 3.36
C MET A 368 17.04 -5.44 2.74
N GLY A 369 16.72 -6.19 1.68
CA GLY A 369 17.62 -7.15 1.05
C GLY A 369 17.73 -8.49 1.78
N TRP A 370 16.82 -8.80 2.69
CA TRP A 370 16.76 -10.08 3.42
C TRP A 370 15.85 -11.08 2.69
N VAL A 371 16.28 -11.43 1.47
CA VAL A 371 15.46 -12.17 0.50
C VAL A 371 15.18 -13.60 0.96
N GLU A 372 16.14 -14.26 1.59
CA GLU A 372 16.02 -15.65 2.06
C GLU A 372 14.91 -15.79 3.12
N ALA A 373 14.84 -14.84 4.08
CA ALA A 373 13.78 -14.82 5.08
C ALA A 373 12.42 -14.49 4.46
N ALA A 374 12.39 -13.58 3.48
CA ALA A 374 11.16 -13.27 2.73
C ALA A 374 10.65 -14.48 1.95
N ASP A 375 11.54 -15.25 1.30
CA ASP A 375 11.17 -16.46 0.56
C ASP A 375 10.62 -17.57 1.48
N LEU A 376 11.15 -17.70 2.71
CA LEU A 376 10.60 -18.60 3.72
C LEU A 376 9.16 -18.23 4.13
N ILE A 377 8.85 -16.95 4.30
CA ILE A 377 7.48 -16.49 4.60
C ILE A 377 6.53 -16.92 3.47
N ILE A 378 6.92 -16.70 2.22
CA ILE A 378 6.09 -17.05 1.07
C ILE A 378 5.87 -18.56 1.01
N SER A 379 6.95 -19.36 1.03
CA SER A 379 6.87 -20.82 0.92
C SER A 379 6.08 -21.45 2.07
N SER A 380 6.24 -20.95 3.29
CA SER A 380 5.50 -21.43 4.46
C SER A 380 4.01 -21.10 4.40
N MET A 381 3.65 -19.91 3.90
CA MET A 381 2.24 -19.53 3.67
C MET A 381 1.61 -20.40 2.59
N GLU A 382 2.29 -20.60 1.46
CA GLU A 382 1.83 -21.49 0.38
C GLU A 382 1.62 -22.92 0.88
N ALA A 383 2.52 -23.43 1.69
CA ALA A 383 2.41 -24.75 2.29
C ALA A 383 1.24 -24.86 3.27
N ALA A 384 1.05 -23.87 4.15
CA ALA A 384 -0.08 -23.85 5.10
C ALA A 384 -1.43 -23.83 4.37
N ILE A 385 -1.57 -23.00 3.33
CA ILE A 385 -2.78 -22.93 2.51
C ILE A 385 -3.01 -24.24 1.74
N SER A 386 -1.95 -24.82 1.16
CA SER A 386 -2.01 -26.11 0.44
C SER A 386 -2.47 -27.25 1.34
N ASP A 387 -2.02 -27.28 2.60
CA ASP A 387 -2.44 -28.23 3.63
C ASP A 387 -3.82 -27.90 4.21
N LYS A 388 -4.47 -26.86 3.68
CA LYS A 388 -5.78 -26.38 4.13
C LYS A 388 -5.83 -25.98 5.61
N MET A 389 -4.74 -25.55 6.18
CA MET A 389 -4.66 -24.98 7.52
C MET A 389 -4.87 -23.48 7.39
N VAL A 390 -6.10 -23.01 7.51
CA VAL A 390 -6.50 -21.65 7.12
C VAL A 390 -7.42 -20.98 8.13
N THR A 391 -7.48 -19.66 8.11
CA THR A 391 -8.38 -18.87 8.94
C THR A 391 -9.83 -18.90 8.41
N TYR A 392 -10.77 -18.38 9.19
CA TYR A 392 -12.22 -18.48 8.94
C TYR A 392 -12.67 -17.91 7.59
N ASP A 393 -11.96 -16.92 7.05
CA ASP A 393 -12.28 -16.27 5.77
C ASP A 393 -12.09 -17.23 4.58
N PHE A 394 -11.09 -18.10 4.63
CA PHE A 394 -10.88 -19.14 3.63
C PHE A 394 -11.61 -20.44 3.97
N GLU A 395 -11.60 -20.86 5.26
CA GLU A 395 -12.22 -22.11 5.69
C GLU A 395 -13.67 -22.25 5.22
N ARG A 396 -14.47 -21.20 5.39
CA ARG A 396 -15.87 -21.17 4.94
C ARG A 396 -16.09 -21.34 3.42
N LEU A 397 -15.04 -21.26 2.63
CA LEU A 397 -15.06 -21.31 1.16
C LEU A 397 -14.24 -22.48 0.59
N MET A 398 -13.59 -23.28 1.46
CA MET A 398 -12.70 -24.39 1.08
C MET A 398 -13.20 -25.70 1.65
N ASP A 399 -13.63 -26.62 0.79
CA ASP A 399 -14.06 -27.94 1.21
C ASP A 399 -12.91 -28.72 1.90
N GLY A 400 -13.20 -29.23 3.13
CA GLY A 400 -12.26 -29.99 3.93
C GLY A 400 -11.09 -29.18 4.49
N ALA A 401 -11.27 -27.86 4.65
CA ALA A 401 -10.30 -27.02 5.34
C ALA A 401 -10.35 -27.22 6.86
N ASN A 402 -9.20 -27.02 7.49
CA ASN A 402 -9.07 -27.02 8.94
C ASN A 402 -9.00 -25.56 9.41
N LEU A 403 -9.99 -25.17 10.21
CA LEU A 403 -10.02 -23.84 10.80
C LEU A 403 -8.91 -23.68 11.83
N VAL A 404 -8.08 -22.67 11.65
CA VAL A 404 -7.10 -22.23 12.65
C VAL A 404 -7.38 -20.78 13.06
N SER A 405 -6.94 -20.42 14.27
CA SER A 405 -7.00 -19.04 14.75
C SER A 405 -5.93 -18.16 14.07
N CYS A 406 -5.95 -16.86 14.32
CA CYS A 406 -4.93 -15.92 13.85
C CYS A 406 -3.52 -16.37 14.29
N SER A 407 -3.31 -16.56 15.59
CA SER A 407 -2.04 -17.07 16.13
C SER A 407 -1.77 -18.52 15.70
N GLY A 408 -2.82 -19.32 15.50
CA GLY A 408 -2.72 -20.67 14.96
C GLY A 408 -2.18 -20.72 13.54
N PHE A 409 -2.62 -19.80 12.67
CA PHE A 409 -2.11 -19.70 11.28
C PHE A 409 -0.62 -19.33 11.27
N ALA A 410 -0.20 -18.37 12.10
CA ALA A 410 1.22 -18.04 12.27
C ALA A 410 2.05 -19.25 12.70
N LYS A 411 1.57 -20.03 13.68
CA LYS A 411 2.24 -21.26 14.12
C LYS A 411 2.31 -22.33 13.02
N GLU A 412 1.26 -22.47 12.20
CA GLU A 412 1.27 -23.40 11.07
C GLU A 412 2.27 -22.96 9.98
N MET A 413 2.45 -21.66 9.75
CA MET A 413 3.52 -21.15 8.88
C MET A 413 4.90 -21.46 9.46
N ILE A 414 5.15 -21.13 10.73
CA ILE A 414 6.44 -21.37 11.42
C ILE A 414 6.86 -22.84 11.40
N LYS A 415 5.94 -23.77 11.56
CA LYS A 415 6.23 -25.21 11.45
C LYS A 415 6.70 -25.65 10.07
N ARG A 416 6.48 -24.84 9.04
CA ARG A 416 6.79 -25.15 7.63
C ARG A 416 8.01 -24.37 7.09
N MET A 417 8.66 -23.59 7.93
CA MET A 417 9.95 -22.96 7.70
C MET A 417 11.09 -23.94 8.03
#